data_d8c8be4ca979daf08ce3eedb2652705c
#
_entry.id   d8c8be4ca979daf08ce3eedb2652705c
#
_cell.length_a   1.000
_cell.length_b   1.000
_cell.length_c   1.000
_cell.angle_alpha   90.00
_cell.angle_beta   90.00
_cell.angle_gamma   90.00
#
_symmetry.space_group_name_H-M   'P 1'
#
loop_
_entity.id
_entity.type
_entity.pdbx_description
1 polymer ?
#
loop_
_entity_poly.entity_id
_entity_poly.type
_entity_poly.pdbx_seq_one_letter_code
_entity_poly.pdbx_strand_id
1 'polypeptide(L)'
;MGVQEQLYEVALGENGYVTSADAVALGVDRIWLVQRATRPGLTRVARGLYHFDGIPAGATGEFMEAVLRVGPEAYLSHDSVLALHSLALVNPRRIRVGTPRRSRRQQPSTIEVIWRRLPPEDLTVYEGIPSATVHRALLDCAPTLMTERLLAAVDDALALGLLTPERAAEVRARVR
;
A
#
# COMPACT_ATOMS: atom_id res chain seq x y z
N MET A 1 -6.72 -6.12 -28.91
CA MET A 1 -5.76 -5.89 -27.82
C MET A 1 -5.27 -7.24 -27.32
N GLY A 2 -3.97 -7.47 -27.35
CA GLY A 2 -3.38 -8.75 -26.92
C GLY A 2 -3.36 -8.86 -25.39
N VAL A 3 -3.25 -10.11 -24.87
CA VAL A 3 -3.17 -10.38 -23.43
C VAL A 3 -2.07 -9.56 -22.73
N GLN A 4 -0.91 -9.42 -23.38
CA GLN A 4 0.20 -8.66 -22.81
C GLN A 4 -0.12 -7.16 -22.70
N GLU A 5 -0.82 -6.59 -23.67
CA GLU A 5 -1.25 -5.19 -23.65
C GLU A 5 -2.25 -4.93 -22.52
N GLN A 6 -3.23 -5.83 -22.34
CA GLN A 6 -4.21 -5.72 -21.25
C GLN A 6 -3.56 -5.77 -19.88
N LEU A 7 -2.61 -6.69 -19.68
CA LEU A 7 -1.86 -6.77 -18.42
C LEU A 7 -0.92 -5.58 -18.21
N TYR A 8 -0.37 -5.03 -19.31
CA TYR A 8 0.45 -3.83 -19.26
C TYR A 8 -0.36 -2.58 -18.85
N GLU A 9 -1.60 -2.46 -19.34
CA GLU A 9 -2.53 -1.39 -18.93
C GLU A 9 -2.87 -1.48 -17.42
N VAL A 10 -3.11 -2.69 -16.89
CA VAL A 10 -3.29 -2.88 -15.45
C VAL A 10 -2.04 -2.43 -14.69
N ALA A 11 -0.87 -2.85 -15.14
CA ALA A 11 0.40 -2.53 -14.51
C ALA A 11 0.70 -1.01 -14.50
N LEU A 12 0.25 -0.27 -15.51
CA LEU A 12 0.40 1.21 -15.52
C LEU A 12 -0.32 1.87 -14.33
N GLY A 13 -1.48 1.34 -13.91
CA GLY A 13 -2.23 1.80 -12.74
C GLY A 13 -1.66 1.32 -11.41
N GLU A 14 -0.74 0.34 -11.42
CA GLU A 14 -0.20 -0.31 -10.23
C GLU A 14 1.34 -0.24 -10.16
N ASN A 15 1.91 0.89 -10.52
CA ASN A 15 3.36 1.16 -10.45
C ASN A 15 4.22 0.09 -11.14
N GLY A 16 3.73 -0.48 -12.24
CA GLY A 16 4.41 -1.54 -12.98
C GLY A 16 4.11 -2.96 -12.51
N TYR A 17 3.37 -3.12 -11.42
CA TYR A 17 3.04 -4.44 -10.88
C TYR A 17 1.80 -5.05 -11.53
N VAL A 18 1.78 -6.38 -11.57
CA VAL A 18 0.62 -7.19 -11.98
C VAL A 18 0.60 -8.49 -11.18
N THR A 19 -0.59 -8.92 -10.81
CA THR A 19 -0.78 -10.14 -10.03
C THR A 19 -1.34 -11.30 -10.85
N SER A 20 -1.20 -12.51 -10.34
CA SER A 20 -1.90 -13.66 -10.93
C SER A 20 -3.44 -13.54 -10.85
N ALA A 21 -3.97 -12.72 -9.93
CA ALA A 21 -5.39 -12.45 -9.85
C ALA A 21 -5.86 -11.56 -11.01
N ASP A 22 -5.05 -10.57 -11.41
CA ASP A 22 -5.36 -9.69 -12.55
C ASP A 22 -5.38 -10.49 -13.85
N ALA A 23 -4.43 -11.41 -14.03
CA ALA A 23 -4.44 -12.31 -15.18
C ALA A 23 -5.75 -13.14 -15.25
N VAL A 24 -6.16 -13.73 -14.13
CA VAL A 24 -7.41 -14.50 -14.05
C VAL A 24 -8.62 -13.62 -14.30
N ALA A 25 -8.66 -12.40 -13.79
CA ALA A 25 -9.75 -11.45 -14.03
C ALA A 25 -9.89 -11.07 -15.51
N LEU A 26 -8.78 -11.08 -16.26
CA LEU A 26 -8.75 -10.87 -17.71
C LEU A 26 -8.98 -12.16 -18.51
N GLY A 27 -9.32 -13.28 -17.85
CA GLY A 27 -9.52 -14.58 -18.51
C GLY A 27 -8.22 -15.27 -18.94
N VAL A 28 -7.08 -14.87 -18.41
CA VAL A 28 -5.76 -15.41 -18.74
C VAL A 28 -5.32 -16.41 -17.68
N ASP A 29 -4.83 -17.57 -18.11
CA ASP A 29 -4.25 -18.53 -17.17
C ASP A 29 -3.01 -17.92 -16.48
N ARG A 30 -2.96 -18.07 -15.16
CA ARG A 30 -1.79 -17.63 -14.35
C ARG A 30 -0.47 -18.26 -14.81
N ILE A 31 -0.50 -19.40 -15.48
CA ILE A 31 0.68 -20.05 -16.09
C ILE A 31 1.30 -19.14 -17.16
N TRP A 32 0.50 -18.33 -17.85
CA TRP A 32 0.99 -17.37 -18.83
C TRP A 32 2.01 -16.39 -18.21
N LEU A 33 1.72 -15.81 -17.02
CA LEU A 33 2.65 -14.93 -16.31
C LEU A 33 3.95 -15.66 -15.92
N VAL A 34 3.83 -16.91 -15.45
CA VAL A 34 5.01 -17.73 -15.10
C VAL A 34 5.90 -17.94 -16.33
N GLN A 35 5.31 -18.33 -17.45
CA GLN A 35 6.04 -18.54 -18.71
C GLN A 35 6.59 -17.23 -19.28
N ARG A 36 5.82 -16.14 -19.20
CA ARG A 36 6.25 -14.85 -19.72
C ARG A 36 7.44 -14.29 -18.92
N ALA A 37 7.46 -14.51 -17.60
CA ALA A 37 8.56 -14.09 -16.72
C ALA A 37 9.87 -14.88 -16.89
N THR A 38 9.90 -15.89 -17.75
CA THR A 38 11.17 -16.53 -18.17
C THR A 38 11.90 -15.75 -19.27
N ARG A 39 11.28 -14.70 -19.80
CA ARG A 39 11.82 -13.82 -20.85
C ARG A 39 12.00 -12.41 -20.33
N PRO A 40 12.90 -11.60 -20.92
CA PRO A 40 13.07 -10.19 -20.55
C PRO A 40 11.75 -9.40 -20.67
N GLY A 41 11.60 -8.37 -19.83
CA GLY A 41 10.47 -7.44 -19.84
C GLY A 41 9.40 -7.69 -18.79
N LEU A 42 9.42 -8.84 -18.10
CA LEU A 42 8.55 -9.12 -16.95
C LEU A 42 9.34 -9.90 -15.90
N THR A 43 9.54 -9.30 -14.74
CA THR A 43 10.27 -9.90 -13.62
C THR A 43 9.31 -10.44 -12.56
N ARG A 44 9.54 -11.66 -12.09
CA ARG A 44 8.81 -12.21 -10.95
C ARG A 44 9.37 -11.66 -9.65
N VAL A 45 8.59 -10.87 -8.92
CA VAL A 45 8.97 -10.22 -7.66
C VAL A 45 8.65 -11.10 -6.45
N ALA A 46 7.51 -11.80 -6.50
CA ALA A 46 7.07 -12.74 -5.48
C ALA A 46 6.16 -13.81 -6.07
N ARG A 47 5.68 -14.74 -5.25
CA ARG A 47 4.70 -15.74 -5.70
C ARG A 47 3.40 -15.05 -6.12
N GLY A 48 3.12 -15.10 -7.44
CA GLY A 48 1.91 -14.49 -8.03
C GLY A 48 1.96 -12.97 -8.15
N LEU A 49 3.14 -12.37 -8.00
CA LEU A 49 3.39 -10.95 -8.20
C LEU A 49 4.54 -10.77 -9.19
N TYR A 50 4.33 -9.92 -10.18
CA TYR A 50 5.27 -9.65 -11.26
C TYR A 50 5.36 -8.14 -11.49
N HIS A 51 6.47 -7.71 -12.07
CA HIS A 51 6.71 -6.31 -12.43
C HIS A 51 7.16 -6.21 -13.89
N PHE A 52 6.58 -5.30 -14.65
CA PHE A 52 7.02 -4.98 -16.00
C PHE A 52 8.25 -4.09 -15.95
N ASP A 53 9.37 -4.59 -16.45
CA ASP A 53 10.69 -3.92 -16.36
C ASP A 53 10.71 -2.55 -17.05
N GLY A 54 9.84 -2.33 -18.03
CA GLY A 54 9.70 -1.06 -18.77
C GLY A 54 8.87 0.01 -18.04
N ILE A 55 8.25 -0.30 -16.89
CA ILE A 55 7.45 0.66 -16.11
C ILE A 55 8.22 0.98 -14.84
N PRO A 56 8.65 2.24 -14.61
CA PRO A 56 9.26 2.61 -13.34
C PRO A 56 8.28 2.44 -12.18
N ALA A 57 8.72 1.84 -11.08
CA ALA A 57 7.87 1.70 -9.89
C ALA A 57 7.55 3.05 -9.20
N GLY A 58 8.26 4.12 -9.56
CA GLY A 58 8.02 5.44 -8.99
C GLY A 58 8.40 5.54 -7.49
N ALA A 59 8.12 6.69 -6.89
CA ALA A 59 8.42 6.95 -5.48
C ALA A 59 7.54 6.14 -4.52
N THR A 60 6.37 5.70 -4.95
CA THR A 60 5.37 4.98 -4.15
C THR A 60 5.37 3.47 -4.43
N GLY A 61 6.24 3.01 -5.34
CA GLY A 61 6.28 1.61 -5.79
C GLY A 61 6.53 0.60 -4.67
N GLU A 62 7.37 0.93 -3.69
CA GLU A 62 7.62 0.04 -2.55
C GLU A 62 6.37 -0.20 -1.70
N PHE A 63 5.50 0.79 -1.55
CA PHE A 63 4.23 0.66 -0.84
C PHE A 63 3.23 -0.20 -1.61
N MET A 64 3.14 0.02 -2.94
CA MET A 64 2.33 -0.82 -3.82
C MET A 64 2.79 -2.28 -3.76
N GLU A 65 4.08 -2.54 -3.90
CA GLU A 65 4.65 -3.87 -3.82
C GLU A 65 4.30 -4.54 -2.48
N ALA A 66 4.46 -3.83 -1.36
CA ALA A 66 4.18 -4.37 -0.04
C ALA A 66 2.72 -4.79 0.12
N VAL A 67 1.77 -3.97 -0.34
CA VAL A 67 0.33 -4.28 -0.29
C VAL A 67 0.03 -5.50 -1.18
N LEU A 68 0.50 -5.52 -2.42
CA LEU A 68 0.26 -6.62 -3.36
C LEU A 68 0.89 -7.94 -2.91
N ARG A 69 2.05 -7.91 -2.23
CA ARG A 69 2.69 -9.11 -1.65
C ARG A 69 1.84 -9.75 -0.55
N VAL A 70 1.20 -8.94 0.29
CA VAL A 70 0.34 -9.42 1.38
C VAL A 70 -0.92 -10.05 0.80
N GLY A 71 -1.50 -9.46 -0.23
CA GLY A 71 -2.56 -10.07 -1.04
C GLY A 71 -3.86 -9.27 -1.03
N PRO A 72 -4.96 -9.89 -1.50
CA PRO A 72 -6.23 -9.21 -1.65
C PRO A 72 -6.75 -8.69 -0.31
N GLU A 73 -7.45 -7.54 -0.35
CA GLU A 73 -7.95 -6.79 0.81
C GLU A 73 -6.85 -6.25 1.76
N ALA A 74 -5.57 -6.34 1.36
CA ALA A 74 -4.49 -5.70 2.08
C ALA A 74 -4.51 -4.18 1.83
N TYR A 75 -4.06 -3.42 2.81
CA TYR A 75 -4.01 -1.97 2.78
C TYR A 75 -2.82 -1.43 3.56
N LEU A 76 -2.26 -0.32 3.12
CA LEU A 76 -1.19 0.37 3.85
C LEU A 76 -1.72 0.93 5.17
N SER A 77 -0.94 0.88 6.26
CA SER A 77 -1.41 1.26 7.60
C SER A 77 -0.36 1.99 8.43
N HIS A 78 -0.79 2.60 9.54
CA HIS A 78 0.07 3.27 10.54
C HIS A 78 1.00 4.32 9.90
N ASP A 79 2.27 4.33 10.36
CA ASP A 79 3.33 5.25 9.91
C ASP A 79 3.68 5.11 8.41
N SER A 80 3.38 3.98 7.80
CA SER A 80 3.57 3.81 6.35
C SER A 80 2.59 4.67 5.53
N VAL A 81 1.38 4.94 6.04
CA VAL A 81 0.47 5.92 5.44
C VAL A 81 1.03 7.33 5.59
N LEU A 82 1.60 7.66 6.76
CA LEU A 82 2.21 8.97 6.98
C LEU A 82 3.40 9.18 6.04
N ALA A 83 4.22 8.14 5.84
CA ALA A 83 5.34 8.16 4.90
C ALA A 83 4.87 8.31 3.44
N LEU A 84 3.82 7.58 3.03
CA LEU A 84 3.22 7.70 1.70
C LEU A 84 2.82 9.15 1.36
N HIS A 85 2.32 9.88 2.34
CA HIS A 85 1.93 11.28 2.20
C HIS A 85 3.01 12.28 2.62
N SER A 86 4.24 11.81 2.94
CA SER A 86 5.36 12.63 3.40
C SER A 86 5.07 13.48 4.64
N LEU A 87 4.20 13.00 5.54
CA LEU A 87 3.79 13.73 6.75
C LEU A 87 4.89 13.64 7.83
N ALA A 88 5.27 14.77 8.40
CA ALA A 88 6.24 14.93 9.50
C ALA A 88 7.58 14.20 9.26
N LEU A 89 7.98 14.01 7.99
CA LEU A 89 9.20 13.29 7.61
C LEU A 89 9.31 11.90 8.29
N VAL A 90 8.17 11.23 8.46
CA VAL A 90 8.14 9.88 9.01
C VAL A 90 8.77 8.92 8.00
N ASN A 91 9.77 8.16 8.46
CA ASN A 91 10.42 7.12 7.66
C ASN A 91 10.39 5.79 8.45
N PRO A 92 9.40 4.94 8.21
CA PRO A 92 9.26 3.68 8.92
C PRO A 92 10.37 2.69 8.53
N ARG A 93 10.88 1.95 9.49
CA ARG A 93 11.85 0.87 9.23
C ARG A 93 11.25 -0.32 8.48
N ARG A 94 9.94 -0.48 8.57
CA ARG A 94 9.16 -1.53 7.92
C ARG A 94 7.89 -0.94 7.36
N ILE A 95 7.49 -1.40 6.19
CA ILE A 95 6.21 -1.03 5.62
C ILE A 95 5.13 -1.83 6.33
N ARG A 96 4.21 -1.14 7.01
CA ARG A 96 3.09 -1.74 7.73
C ARG A 96 1.89 -1.91 6.82
N VAL A 97 1.48 -3.16 6.67
CA VAL A 97 0.35 -3.54 5.82
C VAL A 97 -0.72 -4.23 6.66
N GLY A 98 -1.90 -3.66 6.69
CA GLY A 98 -3.06 -4.25 7.32
C GLY A 98 -3.77 -5.23 6.39
N THR A 99 -4.37 -6.29 6.95
CA THR A 99 -5.20 -7.21 6.19
C THR A 99 -6.22 -7.92 7.12
N PRO A 100 -7.48 -8.11 6.67
CA PRO A 100 -8.44 -8.90 7.41
C PRO A 100 -8.18 -10.40 7.31
N ARG A 101 -7.32 -10.83 6.37
CA ARG A 101 -7.06 -12.23 6.07
C ARG A 101 -5.77 -12.71 6.72
N ARG A 102 -5.84 -13.79 7.48
CA ARG A 102 -4.64 -14.47 7.96
C ARG A 102 -3.95 -15.18 6.81
N SER A 103 -2.67 -14.92 6.64
CA SER A 103 -1.82 -15.58 5.65
C SER A 103 -0.60 -16.21 6.33
N ARG A 104 -0.24 -17.43 5.90
CA ARG A 104 1.01 -18.09 6.32
C ARG A 104 2.18 -17.72 5.39
N ARG A 105 1.98 -16.82 4.43
CA ARG A 105 3.04 -16.39 3.53
C ARG A 105 4.10 -15.63 4.32
N GLN A 106 5.32 -16.10 4.24
CA GLN A 106 6.46 -15.32 4.75
C GLN A 106 6.61 -14.05 3.90
N GLN A 107 6.74 -12.93 4.60
CA GLN A 107 7.03 -11.64 3.99
C GLN A 107 8.50 -11.28 4.22
N PRO A 108 9.11 -10.44 3.37
CA PRO A 108 10.42 -9.85 3.64
C PRO A 108 10.44 -9.14 5.01
N SER A 109 11.59 -9.09 5.65
CA SER A 109 11.77 -8.40 6.95
C SER A 109 11.45 -6.91 6.91
N THR A 110 11.36 -6.34 5.71
CA THR A 110 10.96 -4.95 5.44
C THR A 110 9.45 -4.73 5.50
N ILE A 111 8.64 -5.79 5.56
CA ILE A 111 7.17 -5.72 5.63
C ILE A 111 6.70 -6.27 6.97
N GLU A 112 5.85 -5.50 7.65
CA GLU A 112 5.16 -5.91 8.88
C GLU A 112 3.67 -6.06 8.59
N VAL A 113 3.15 -7.28 8.78
CA VAL A 113 1.72 -7.58 8.53
C VAL A 113 0.92 -7.43 9.81
N ILE A 114 -0.15 -6.64 9.75
CA ILE A 114 -1.06 -6.39 10.86
C ILE A 114 -2.42 -7.02 10.52
N TRP A 115 -2.82 -8.03 11.27
CA TRP A 115 -4.11 -8.71 11.07
C TRP A 115 -5.24 -7.91 11.71
N ARG A 116 -5.91 -7.12 10.91
CA ARG A 116 -7.01 -6.27 11.34
C ARG A 116 -7.98 -6.01 10.19
N ARG A 117 -9.27 -6.06 10.50
CA ARG A 117 -10.32 -5.55 9.61
C ARG A 117 -10.63 -4.10 10.01
N LEU A 118 -10.54 -3.21 9.04
CA LEU A 118 -11.03 -1.83 9.20
C LEU A 118 -12.44 -1.72 8.62
N PRO A 119 -13.28 -0.82 9.15
CA PRO A 119 -14.53 -0.47 8.53
C PRO A 119 -14.30 0.34 7.23
N PRO A 120 -15.23 0.32 6.28
CA PRO A 120 -15.05 0.97 4.97
C PRO A 120 -14.70 2.46 5.05
N GLU A 121 -15.21 3.18 6.05
CA GLU A 121 -14.94 4.61 6.28
C GLU A 121 -13.49 4.91 6.67
N ASP A 122 -12.76 3.93 7.15
CA ASP A 122 -11.34 4.03 7.49
C ASP A 122 -10.40 3.58 6.35
N LEU A 123 -10.97 3.17 5.21
CA LEU A 123 -10.23 2.72 4.03
C LEU A 123 -10.36 3.73 2.89
N THR A 124 -9.29 3.83 2.10
CA THR A 124 -9.22 4.68 0.91
C THR A 124 -8.23 4.08 -0.10
N VAL A 125 -8.10 4.75 -1.24
CA VAL A 125 -7.07 4.46 -2.25
C VAL A 125 -6.32 5.76 -2.55
N TYR A 126 -5.01 5.73 -2.54
CA TYR A 126 -4.16 6.85 -2.91
C TYR A 126 -3.17 6.40 -3.99
N GLU A 127 -3.19 7.07 -5.14
CA GLU A 127 -2.37 6.69 -6.33
C GLU A 127 -2.44 5.20 -6.68
N GLY A 128 -3.64 4.63 -6.61
CA GLY A 128 -3.87 3.19 -6.85
C GLY A 128 -3.56 2.29 -5.64
N ILE A 129 -2.92 2.79 -4.59
CA ILE A 129 -2.52 2.00 -3.42
C ILE A 129 -3.66 1.93 -2.41
N PRO A 130 -4.22 0.73 -2.12
CA PRO A 130 -5.16 0.55 -1.02
C PRO A 130 -4.51 0.96 0.31
N SER A 131 -5.18 1.82 1.06
CA SER A 131 -4.62 2.46 2.25
C SER A 131 -5.67 2.67 3.33
N ALA A 132 -5.25 2.69 4.60
CA ALA A 132 -6.05 3.33 5.63
C ALA A 132 -6.11 4.85 5.38
N THR A 133 -7.18 5.50 5.83
CA THR A 133 -7.25 6.96 5.80
C THR A 133 -6.16 7.57 6.67
N VAL A 134 -5.73 8.80 6.35
CA VAL A 134 -4.74 9.53 7.16
C VAL A 134 -5.23 9.70 8.60
N HIS A 135 -6.53 9.97 8.80
CA HIS A 135 -7.14 10.02 10.13
C HIS A 135 -6.93 8.72 10.92
N ARG A 136 -7.25 7.57 10.31
CA ARG A 136 -7.08 6.26 10.95
C ARG A 136 -5.61 5.97 11.25
N ALA A 137 -4.72 6.28 10.33
CA ALA A 137 -3.29 6.08 10.49
C ALA A 137 -2.70 6.92 11.65
N LEU A 138 -3.11 8.17 11.78
CA LEU A 138 -2.71 9.04 12.89
C LEU A 138 -3.19 8.49 14.25
N LEU A 139 -4.44 8.02 14.34
CA LEU A 139 -4.96 7.37 15.55
C LEU A 139 -4.17 6.10 15.91
N ASP A 140 -3.82 5.30 14.91
CA ASP A 140 -3.05 4.07 15.10
C ASP A 140 -1.58 4.35 15.50
N CYS A 141 -1.02 5.47 15.09
CA CYS A 141 0.33 5.89 15.45
C CYS A 141 0.43 6.58 16.82
N ALA A 142 -0.68 7.08 17.35
CA ALA A 142 -0.69 7.85 18.61
C ALA A 142 0.01 7.14 19.80
N PRO A 143 -0.10 5.80 19.98
CA PRO A 143 0.59 5.11 21.08
C PRO A 143 2.10 4.94 20.88
N THR A 144 2.64 5.07 19.67
CA THR A 144 4.01 4.66 19.32
C THR A 144 4.86 5.76 18.74
N LEU A 145 4.25 6.77 18.14
CA LEU A 145 4.95 7.91 17.57
C LEU A 145 5.15 8.99 18.65
N MET A 146 6.30 9.65 18.64
CA MET A 146 6.55 10.78 19.54
C MET A 146 5.49 11.86 19.33
N THR A 147 4.96 12.42 20.43
CA THR A 147 3.89 13.42 20.44
C THR A 147 4.15 14.56 19.48
N GLU A 148 5.34 15.13 19.50
CA GLU A 148 5.71 16.25 18.61
C GLU A 148 5.61 15.89 17.14
N ARG A 149 6.06 14.68 16.75
CA ARG A 149 5.96 14.20 15.38
C ARG A 149 4.52 13.92 14.97
N LEU A 150 3.72 13.38 15.88
CA LEU A 150 2.30 13.14 15.61
C LEU A 150 1.56 14.46 15.38
N LEU A 151 1.83 15.47 16.22
CA LEU A 151 1.22 16.79 16.07
C LEU A 151 1.68 17.47 14.77
N ALA A 152 2.95 17.38 14.41
CA ALA A 152 3.45 17.88 13.13
C ALA A 152 2.77 17.18 11.95
N ALA A 153 2.57 15.86 12.01
CA ALA A 153 1.85 15.12 10.98
C ALA A 153 0.37 15.55 10.87
N VAL A 154 -0.29 15.88 11.98
CA VAL A 154 -1.65 16.44 11.97
C VAL A 154 -1.67 17.80 11.28
N ASP A 155 -0.70 18.67 11.57
CA ASP A 155 -0.63 20.01 10.97
C ASP A 155 -0.34 19.92 9.47
N ASP A 156 0.60 19.07 9.04
CA ASP A 156 0.88 18.79 7.63
C ASP A 156 -0.37 18.25 6.92
N ALA A 157 -1.08 17.28 7.52
CA ALA A 157 -2.28 16.69 6.95
C ALA A 157 -3.43 17.70 6.79
N LEU A 158 -3.58 18.63 7.74
CA LEU A 158 -4.53 19.74 7.63
C LEU A 158 -4.15 20.68 6.48
N ALA A 159 -2.87 21.05 6.38
CA ALA A 159 -2.38 21.94 5.34
C ALA A 159 -2.55 21.35 3.93
N LEU A 160 -2.44 20.02 3.80
CA LEU A 160 -2.62 19.30 2.55
C LEU A 160 -4.09 18.93 2.25
N GLY A 161 -5.03 19.25 3.16
CA GLY A 161 -6.45 18.91 2.99
C GLY A 161 -6.75 17.41 3.14
N LEU A 162 -5.82 16.62 3.72
CA LEU A 162 -5.98 15.19 3.97
C LEU A 162 -6.74 14.89 5.27
N LEU A 163 -6.97 15.90 6.09
CA LEU A 163 -7.63 15.81 7.39
C LEU A 163 -8.55 16.99 7.59
N THR A 164 -9.74 16.76 8.16
CA THR A 164 -10.63 17.85 8.56
C THR A 164 -10.27 18.38 9.95
N PRO A 165 -10.64 19.65 10.29
CA PRO A 165 -10.38 20.21 11.63
C PRO A 165 -10.97 19.37 12.77
N GLU A 166 -12.16 18.78 12.57
CA GLU A 166 -12.83 17.93 13.56
C GLU A 166 -12.03 16.64 13.83
N ARG A 167 -11.58 15.96 12.75
CA ARG A 167 -10.73 14.77 12.85
C ARG A 167 -9.35 15.08 13.44
N ALA A 168 -8.79 16.25 13.14
CA ALA A 168 -7.55 16.72 13.76
C ALA A 168 -7.72 16.91 15.27
N ALA A 169 -8.82 17.50 15.71
CA ALA A 169 -9.13 17.66 17.13
C ALA A 169 -9.26 16.30 17.85
N GLU A 170 -9.86 15.31 17.21
CA GLU A 170 -9.95 13.95 17.74
C GLU A 170 -8.57 13.33 17.95
N VAL A 171 -7.66 13.42 16.96
CA VAL A 171 -6.30 12.91 17.09
C VAL A 171 -5.56 13.63 18.22
N ARG A 172 -5.62 14.96 18.28
CA ARG A 172 -4.97 15.76 19.34
C ARG A 172 -5.48 15.41 20.73
N ALA A 173 -6.76 15.06 20.89
CA ALA A 173 -7.33 14.62 22.16
C ALA A 173 -6.76 13.29 22.67
N ARG A 174 -6.27 12.43 21.78
CA ARG A 174 -5.66 11.13 22.13
C ARG A 174 -4.24 11.23 22.65
N VAL A 175 -3.59 12.38 22.51
CA VAL A 175 -2.18 12.63 22.85
C VAL A 175 -2.02 13.39 24.17
N ARG A 176 -3.14 13.82 24.77
CA ARG A 176 -3.16 14.55 26.04
C ARG A 176 -3.15 13.66 27.27
#